data_a7bfcfd09dc2b4341a4891864e58a0d6
#
_entry.id   a7bfcfd09dc2b4341a4891864e58a0d6
#
_cell.length_a   1.000
_cell.length_b   1.000
_cell.length_c   1.000
_cell.angle_alpha   90.00
_cell.angle_beta   90.00
_cell.angle_gamma   90.00
#
_symmetry.space_group_name_H-M   'P 1'
#
loop_
_entity.id
_entity.type
_entity.pdbx_description
1 polymer ?
#
loop_
_entity_poly.entity_id
_entity_poly.type
_entity_poly.pdbx_seq_one_letter_code
_entity_poly.pdbx_strand_id
1 'polypeptide(L)'
;MQSLFKKTGGARIGWINASWPLAQLSATQDKLTVKSFVLGEYTFTPEQVSMVERYVRIPVLAWGIRVRHCIPDYPQQIIFWSLGSPDEVIAGIQNTGFIPAGSSSTNPVRQGIPIKWSAIIAAIVIWNALFMLPLLGQAHTNSAPNGFIVMPLIAAFAFSIGVLRSPTLQRLVLKPDRHVGEIRPLLLLLSFISGLLFVVFSILLASGAFNQASMHH
;
A
#
# COMPACT_ATOMS: atom_id res chain seq x y z
N MET A 1 -33.86 9.18 -12.38
CA MET A 1 -32.63 9.73 -11.72
C MET A 1 -31.98 8.56 -10.97
N GLN A 2 -30.74 8.20 -11.33
CA GLN A 2 -30.03 7.18 -10.56
C GLN A 2 -29.65 7.78 -9.20
N SER A 3 -30.05 7.13 -8.12
CA SER A 3 -29.67 7.54 -6.77
C SER A 3 -28.17 7.29 -6.58
N LEU A 4 -27.44 8.32 -6.17
CA LEU A 4 -26.01 8.26 -5.92
C LEU A 4 -25.76 8.40 -4.43
N PHE A 5 -25.15 7.37 -3.83
CA PHE A 5 -24.67 7.42 -2.46
C PHE A 5 -23.17 7.69 -2.46
N LYS A 6 -22.71 8.63 -1.62
CA LYS A 6 -21.27 8.89 -1.40
C LYS A 6 -20.98 9.04 0.08
N LYS A 7 -19.89 8.47 0.55
CA LYS A 7 -19.39 8.60 1.93
C LYS A 7 -17.87 8.71 1.93
N THR A 8 -17.34 9.68 2.67
CA THR A 8 -15.90 9.82 2.91
C THR A 8 -15.49 8.99 4.13
N GLY A 9 -14.34 8.35 4.06
CA GLY A 9 -13.87 7.46 5.11
C GLY A 9 -12.40 7.10 4.98
N GLY A 10 -12.02 6.01 5.62
CA GLY A 10 -10.78 5.29 5.40
C GLY A 10 -11.04 3.95 4.73
N ALA A 11 -10.01 3.33 4.20
CA ALA A 11 -10.10 2.01 3.60
C ALA A 11 -8.92 1.13 3.98
N ARG A 12 -9.17 -0.18 4.06
CA ARG A 12 -8.12 -1.20 4.07
C ARG A 12 -8.27 -2.05 2.84
N ILE A 13 -7.21 -2.09 2.05
CA ILE A 13 -7.17 -2.83 0.81
C ILE A 13 -6.01 -3.81 0.90
N GLY A 14 -6.35 -5.09 0.98
CA GLY A 14 -5.38 -6.11 1.35
C GLY A 14 -4.87 -5.90 2.77
N TRP A 15 -3.59 -5.61 2.91
CA TRP A 15 -2.93 -5.37 4.20
C TRP A 15 -2.58 -3.90 4.47
N ILE A 16 -2.79 -3.02 3.48
CA ILE A 16 -2.48 -1.59 3.56
C ILE A 16 -3.71 -0.80 3.98
N ASN A 17 -3.51 0.17 4.86
CA ASN A 17 -4.56 1.05 5.36
C ASN A 17 -4.40 2.47 4.79
N ALA A 18 -5.52 3.06 4.37
CA ALA A 18 -5.66 4.49 4.14
C ALA A 18 -6.56 5.05 5.25
N SER A 19 -6.01 5.94 6.07
CA SER A 19 -6.75 6.58 7.16
C SER A 19 -7.84 7.51 6.62
N TRP A 20 -8.83 7.82 7.47
CA TRP A 20 -9.77 8.90 7.19
C TRP A 20 -9.00 10.24 7.04
N PRO A 21 -9.33 11.11 6.07
CA PRO A 21 -10.39 11.05 5.05
C PRO A 21 -9.91 10.55 3.68
N LEU A 22 -8.87 9.73 3.58
CA LEU A 22 -8.17 9.37 2.34
C LEU A 22 -8.88 8.33 1.47
N ALA A 23 -10.11 7.95 1.82
CA ALA A 23 -10.92 7.05 1.00
C ALA A 23 -12.35 7.57 0.83
N GLN A 24 -12.96 7.21 -0.28
CA GLN A 24 -14.34 7.50 -0.60
C GLN A 24 -15.04 6.23 -1.09
N LEU A 25 -16.22 5.98 -0.56
CA LEU A 25 -17.15 4.99 -1.05
C LEU A 25 -18.22 5.70 -1.88
N SER A 26 -18.53 5.17 -3.05
CA SER A 26 -19.68 5.61 -3.85
C SER A 26 -20.45 4.40 -4.37
N ALA A 27 -21.76 4.50 -4.38
CA ALA A 27 -22.65 3.47 -4.88
C ALA A 27 -23.72 4.08 -5.81
N THR A 28 -24.00 3.36 -6.88
CA THR A 28 -25.14 3.52 -7.78
C THR A 28 -25.81 2.16 -7.92
N GLN A 29 -26.91 2.07 -8.62
CA GLN A 29 -27.57 0.79 -8.89
C GLN A 29 -26.61 -0.23 -9.55
N ASP A 30 -25.77 0.22 -10.46
CA ASP A 30 -24.94 -0.63 -11.30
C ASP A 30 -23.49 -0.78 -10.82
N LYS A 31 -23.03 0.08 -9.88
CA LYS A 31 -21.63 0.15 -9.48
C LYS A 31 -21.45 0.47 -8.01
N LEU A 32 -20.54 -0.25 -7.36
CA LEU A 32 -20.00 0.06 -6.05
C LEU A 32 -18.51 0.35 -6.20
N THR A 33 -18.06 1.54 -5.82
CA THR A 33 -16.67 1.96 -5.97
C THR A 33 -16.08 2.35 -4.63
N VAL A 34 -14.91 1.78 -4.31
CA VAL A 34 -14.06 2.19 -3.19
C VAL A 34 -12.82 2.83 -3.79
N LYS A 35 -12.72 4.13 -3.63
CA LYS A 35 -11.59 4.93 -4.14
C LYS A 35 -10.74 5.42 -2.99
N SER A 36 -9.43 5.24 -3.08
CA SER A 36 -8.47 5.80 -2.14
C SER A 36 -7.39 6.56 -2.89
N PHE A 37 -7.00 7.70 -2.38
CA PHE A 37 -5.91 8.51 -2.96
C PHE A 37 -4.59 7.74 -3.02
N VAL A 38 -4.33 6.87 -2.02
CA VAL A 38 -3.06 6.11 -1.90
C VAL A 38 -3.17 4.71 -2.48
N LEU A 39 -4.35 4.07 -2.36
CA LEU A 39 -4.51 2.64 -2.64
C LEU A 39 -5.16 2.35 -4.00
N GLY A 40 -5.57 3.40 -4.72
CA GLY A 40 -6.21 3.27 -6.02
C GLY A 40 -7.73 3.20 -5.96
N GLU A 41 -8.35 2.79 -7.06
CA GLU A 41 -9.79 2.73 -7.25
C GLU A 41 -10.21 1.29 -7.56
N TYR A 42 -11.22 0.81 -6.83
CA TYR A 42 -11.79 -0.54 -6.94
C TYR A 42 -13.27 -0.43 -7.20
N THR A 43 -13.67 -0.84 -8.40
CA THR A 43 -15.06 -0.74 -8.87
C THR A 43 -15.63 -2.14 -9.06
N PHE A 44 -16.86 -2.34 -8.60
CA PHE A 44 -17.57 -3.61 -8.61
C PHE A 44 -18.93 -3.45 -9.25
N THR A 45 -19.32 -4.41 -10.07
CA THR A 45 -20.71 -4.59 -10.49
C THR A 45 -21.47 -5.48 -9.47
N PRO A 46 -22.81 -5.50 -9.46
CA PRO A 46 -23.59 -6.37 -8.58
C PRO A 46 -23.20 -7.84 -8.65
N GLU A 47 -22.89 -8.35 -9.85
CA GLU A 47 -22.53 -9.76 -10.10
C GLU A 47 -21.12 -10.10 -9.53
N GLN A 48 -20.29 -9.09 -9.33
CA GLN A 48 -18.95 -9.24 -8.79
C GLN A 48 -18.91 -9.19 -7.26
N VAL A 49 -19.97 -8.69 -6.62
CA VAL A 49 -20.08 -8.59 -5.17
C VAL A 49 -20.96 -9.71 -4.65
N SER A 50 -20.42 -10.58 -3.83
CA SER A 50 -21.20 -11.64 -3.18
C SER A 50 -21.93 -11.15 -1.92
N MET A 51 -21.31 -10.20 -1.19
CA MET A 51 -21.89 -9.67 0.04
C MET A 51 -21.23 -8.35 0.45
N VAL A 52 -22.01 -7.46 1.03
CA VAL A 52 -21.52 -6.31 1.81
C VAL A 52 -21.90 -6.57 3.27
N GLU A 53 -20.91 -6.77 4.13
CA GLU A 53 -21.12 -7.16 5.53
C GLU A 53 -20.51 -6.15 6.50
N ARG A 54 -21.01 -6.11 7.74
CA ARG A 54 -20.40 -5.34 8.82
C ARG A 54 -19.01 -5.89 9.14
N TYR A 55 -18.06 -4.99 9.38
CA TYR A 55 -16.74 -5.34 9.84
C TYR A 55 -16.45 -4.73 11.21
N VAL A 56 -16.30 -5.58 12.24
CA VAL A 56 -16.27 -5.18 13.66
C VAL A 56 -14.92 -5.50 14.32
N ARG A 57 -13.85 -5.64 13.59
CA ARG A 57 -12.57 -6.12 14.16
C ARG A 57 -11.75 -5.07 14.96
N ILE A 58 -12.20 -3.83 15.05
CA ILE A 58 -11.54 -2.77 15.82
C ILE A 58 -12.54 -2.24 16.85
N PRO A 59 -12.39 -2.60 18.16
CA PRO A 59 -13.46 -2.42 19.13
C PRO A 59 -13.77 -0.98 19.56
N VAL A 60 -13.06 0.06 19.17
CA VAL A 60 -13.25 1.38 19.81
C VAL A 60 -13.35 2.59 18.88
N LEU A 61 -12.84 2.58 17.65
CA LEU A 61 -12.70 3.82 16.86
C LEU A 61 -13.13 3.78 15.39
N ALA A 62 -13.41 2.62 14.80
CA ALA A 62 -13.80 2.57 13.39
C ALA A 62 -14.75 1.39 13.11
N TRP A 63 -16.00 1.72 12.87
CA TRP A 63 -16.99 0.79 12.37
C TRP A 63 -16.90 0.78 10.84
N GLY A 64 -16.86 -0.39 10.24
CA GLY A 64 -16.67 -0.52 8.81
C GLY A 64 -17.58 -1.54 8.15
N ILE A 65 -17.54 -1.54 6.84
CA ILE A 65 -18.12 -2.56 6.00
C ILE A 65 -17.00 -3.31 5.26
N ARG A 66 -17.21 -4.59 5.01
CA ARG A 66 -16.38 -5.40 4.12
C ARG A 66 -17.13 -5.69 2.86
N VAL A 67 -16.49 -5.47 1.73
CA VAL A 67 -16.98 -5.89 0.42
C VAL A 67 -16.35 -7.24 0.08
N ARG A 68 -17.19 -8.29 -0.02
CA ARG A 68 -16.76 -9.60 -0.53
C ARG A 68 -17.04 -9.66 -2.02
N HIS A 69 -16.02 -9.99 -2.80
CA HIS A 69 -16.10 -10.01 -4.25
C HIS A 69 -15.43 -11.26 -4.84
N CYS A 70 -15.76 -11.57 -6.10
CA CYS A 70 -15.22 -12.71 -6.83
C CYS A 70 -14.12 -12.33 -7.86
N ILE A 71 -13.68 -11.07 -7.92
CA ILE A 71 -12.66 -10.61 -8.89
C ILE A 71 -11.29 -11.15 -8.46
N PRO A 72 -10.60 -11.97 -9.29
CA PRO A 72 -9.33 -12.59 -8.91
C PRO A 72 -8.19 -11.59 -8.73
N ASP A 73 -8.16 -10.53 -9.56
CA ASP A 73 -7.08 -9.54 -9.59
C ASP A 73 -7.18 -8.49 -8.48
N TYR A 74 -8.30 -8.45 -7.77
CA TYR A 74 -8.49 -7.52 -6.66
C TYR A 74 -8.08 -8.15 -5.32
N PRO A 75 -7.54 -7.34 -4.38
CA PRO A 75 -7.25 -7.82 -3.04
C PRO A 75 -8.51 -8.33 -2.35
N GLN A 76 -8.47 -9.57 -1.85
CA GLN A 76 -9.63 -10.24 -1.23
C GLN A 76 -10.20 -9.48 -0.01
N GLN A 77 -9.40 -8.63 0.60
CA GLN A 77 -9.81 -7.85 1.75
C GLN A 77 -9.97 -6.39 1.36
N ILE A 78 -11.22 -5.99 1.13
CA ILE A 78 -11.60 -4.60 0.89
C ILE A 78 -12.58 -4.21 1.99
N ILE A 79 -12.11 -3.33 2.88
CA ILE A 79 -12.85 -2.81 4.02
C ILE A 79 -12.89 -1.30 3.88
N PHE A 80 -14.08 -0.74 4.08
CA PHE A 80 -14.29 0.69 4.16
C PHE A 80 -14.82 1.04 5.55
N TRP A 81 -14.27 2.06 6.20
CA TRP A 81 -14.77 2.60 7.46
C TRP A 81 -15.05 4.08 7.37
N SER A 82 -16.09 4.52 8.04
CA SER A 82 -16.48 5.94 8.10
C SER A 82 -16.83 6.31 9.54
N LEU A 83 -16.85 7.60 9.80
CA LEU A 83 -17.46 8.14 11.01
C LEU A 83 -18.97 7.91 10.91
N GLY A 84 -19.54 7.09 11.78
CA GLY A 84 -20.95 6.71 11.79
C GLY A 84 -21.17 5.20 11.77
N SER A 85 -22.44 4.79 11.77
CA SER A 85 -22.81 3.37 11.81
C SER A 85 -22.52 2.66 10.48
N PRO A 86 -21.99 1.44 10.50
CA PRO A 86 -21.89 0.60 9.30
C PRO A 86 -23.26 0.35 8.63
N ASP A 87 -24.33 0.34 9.44
CA ASP A 87 -25.69 0.12 8.95
C ASP A 87 -26.17 1.26 8.08
N GLU A 88 -25.81 2.51 8.42
CA GLU A 88 -26.13 3.66 7.58
C GLU A 88 -25.45 3.53 6.21
N VAL A 89 -24.20 3.03 6.18
CA VAL A 89 -23.48 2.84 4.93
C VAL A 89 -24.12 1.71 4.11
N ILE A 90 -24.46 0.59 4.75
CA ILE A 90 -25.12 -0.54 4.09
C ILE A 90 -26.50 -0.10 3.57
N ALA A 91 -27.30 0.56 4.39
CA ALA A 91 -28.59 1.09 3.98
C ALA A 91 -28.45 2.12 2.83
N GLY A 92 -27.44 2.99 2.91
CA GLY A 92 -27.14 3.94 1.83
C GLY A 92 -26.83 3.26 0.50
N ILE A 93 -26.06 2.17 0.52
CA ILE A 93 -25.77 1.35 -0.66
C ILE A 93 -27.07 0.70 -1.18
N GLN A 94 -27.85 0.07 -0.30
CA GLN A 94 -29.10 -0.61 -0.67
C GLN A 94 -30.13 0.36 -1.25
N ASN A 95 -30.23 1.58 -0.72
CA ASN A 95 -31.15 2.60 -1.18
C ASN A 95 -30.82 3.10 -2.61
N THR A 96 -29.59 2.85 -3.12
CA THR A 96 -29.27 3.10 -4.54
C THR A 96 -29.82 2.04 -5.48
N GLY A 97 -30.36 0.93 -4.95
CA GLY A 97 -30.75 -0.23 -5.72
C GLY A 97 -29.60 -1.20 -6.02
N PHE A 98 -28.40 -0.98 -5.44
CA PHE A 98 -27.29 -1.91 -5.57
C PHE A 98 -27.58 -3.18 -4.75
N ILE A 99 -27.82 -4.29 -5.44
CA ILE A 99 -28.10 -5.60 -4.83
C ILE A 99 -26.97 -6.56 -5.21
N PRO A 100 -26.12 -6.98 -4.25
CA PRO A 100 -25.10 -8.00 -4.50
C PRO A 100 -25.73 -9.27 -5.08
N ALA A 101 -25.26 -9.71 -6.24
CA ALA A 101 -25.74 -10.89 -6.96
C ALA A 101 -24.62 -11.90 -7.27
N GLY A 102 -23.39 -11.61 -6.83
CA GLY A 102 -22.25 -12.50 -7.05
C GLY A 102 -22.36 -13.80 -6.28
N SER A 103 -21.96 -14.90 -6.89
CA SER A 103 -21.81 -16.17 -6.21
C SER A 103 -20.71 -16.06 -5.15
N SER A 104 -20.96 -16.57 -3.95
CA SER A 104 -19.92 -16.70 -2.92
C SER A 104 -18.86 -17.69 -3.39
N SER A 105 -17.81 -17.16 -4.05
CA SER A 105 -16.62 -17.96 -4.26
C SER A 105 -16.02 -18.17 -2.85
N THR A 106 -16.05 -19.40 -2.39
CA THR A 106 -15.39 -19.86 -1.16
C THR A 106 -13.87 -19.87 -1.32
N ASN A 107 -13.31 -18.80 -1.86
CA ASN A 107 -11.88 -18.62 -1.78
C ASN A 107 -11.55 -18.29 -0.32
N PRO A 108 -10.81 -19.15 0.39
CA PRO A 108 -10.45 -18.90 1.77
C PRO A 108 -9.78 -17.54 1.85
N VAL A 109 -10.30 -16.68 2.74
CA VAL A 109 -9.70 -15.35 2.99
C VAL A 109 -8.24 -15.57 3.37
N ARG A 110 -7.35 -15.36 2.42
CA ARG A 110 -5.90 -15.52 2.61
C ARG A 110 -5.41 -14.36 3.49
N GLN A 111 -5.45 -14.59 4.79
CA GLN A 111 -4.95 -13.63 5.78
C GLN A 111 -3.42 -13.64 5.80
N GLY A 112 -2.82 -12.46 5.97
CA GLY A 112 -1.39 -12.31 6.20
C GLY A 112 -0.66 -11.49 5.13
N ILE A 113 0.59 -11.18 5.44
CA ILE A 113 1.49 -10.40 4.58
C ILE A 113 1.78 -11.21 3.32
N PRO A 114 1.61 -10.64 2.10
CA PRO A 114 1.82 -11.35 0.84
C PRO A 114 3.30 -11.62 0.53
N ILE A 115 4.21 -11.02 1.30
CA ILE A 115 5.66 -11.12 1.11
C ILE A 115 6.20 -12.33 1.88
N LYS A 116 7.18 -13.03 1.30
CA LYS A 116 7.90 -14.11 1.98
C LYS A 116 8.75 -13.56 3.11
N TRP A 117 8.77 -14.22 4.25
CA TRP A 117 9.62 -13.84 5.38
C TRP A 117 11.11 -13.81 5.01
N SER A 118 11.57 -14.75 4.18
CA SER A 118 12.92 -14.75 3.65
C SER A 118 13.28 -13.50 2.85
N ALA A 119 12.33 -12.98 2.06
CA ALA A 119 12.53 -11.73 1.32
C ALA A 119 12.59 -10.51 2.25
N ILE A 120 11.80 -10.49 3.32
CA ILE A 120 11.84 -9.42 4.34
C ILE A 120 13.20 -9.45 5.04
N ILE A 121 13.64 -10.62 5.51
CA ILE A 121 14.94 -10.79 6.18
C ILE A 121 16.08 -10.38 5.24
N ALA A 122 16.06 -10.86 4.00
CA ALA A 122 17.07 -10.50 3.00
C ALA A 122 17.11 -8.98 2.75
N ALA A 123 15.95 -8.33 2.62
CA ALA A 123 15.87 -6.89 2.45
C ALA A 123 16.46 -6.13 3.66
N ILE A 124 16.16 -6.57 4.89
CA ILE A 124 16.72 -5.98 6.12
C ILE A 124 18.24 -6.16 6.17
N VAL A 125 18.74 -7.36 5.86
CA VAL A 125 20.19 -7.65 5.87
C VAL A 125 20.91 -6.81 4.83
N ILE A 126 20.41 -6.76 3.58
CA ILE A 126 20.99 -5.97 2.51
C ILE A 126 20.96 -4.48 2.87
N TRP A 127 19.83 -3.99 3.41
CA TRP A 127 19.69 -2.61 3.84
C TRP A 127 20.74 -2.22 4.89
N ASN A 128 20.87 -3.04 5.94
CA ASN A 128 21.87 -2.79 6.98
C ASN A 128 23.29 -2.90 6.44
N ALA A 129 23.58 -3.88 5.58
CA ALA A 129 24.89 -4.02 4.96
C ALA A 129 25.29 -2.78 4.13
N LEU A 130 24.34 -2.21 3.36
CA LEU A 130 24.59 -1.00 2.58
C LEU A 130 24.98 0.21 3.44
N PHE A 131 24.54 0.28 4.70
CA PHE A 131 24.96 1.32 5.64
C PHE A 131 26.23 0.97 6.41
N MET A 132 26.44 -0.32 6.74
CA MET A 132 27.58 -0.75 7.57
C MET A 132 28.89 -0.87 6.78
N LEU A 133 28.84 -1.36 5.53
CA LEU A 133 30.05 -1.52 4.70
C LEU A 133 30.86 -0.25 4.54
N PRO A 134 30.25 0.93 4.25
CA PRO A 134 30.99 2.17 4.19
C PRO A 134 31.64 2.59 5.51
N LEU A 135 30.97 2.33 6.66
CA LEU A 135 31.50 2.64 7.98
C LEU A 135 32.74 1.81 8.32
N LEU A 136 32.73 0.53 7.92
CA LEU A 136 33.89 -0.36 8.11
C LEU A 136 35.09 0.05 7.23
N GLY A 137 34.83 0.54 6.00
CA GLY A 137 35.87 1.04 5.09
C GLY A 137 36.50 2.36 5.54
N GLN A 138 35.78 3.21 6.29
CA GLN A 138 36.25 4.50 6.75
C GLN A 138 37.16 4.44 7.99
N ALA A 139 37.23 3.32 8.66
CA ALA A 139 38.18 3.14 9.78
C ALA A 139 39.66 3.41 9.38
N HIS A 140 39.93 3.49 8.08
CA HIS A 140 41.27 3.71 7.52
C HIS A 140 41.44 5.04 6.74
N THR A 141 40.38 5.85 6.56
CA THR A 141 40.47 7.12 5.80
C THR A 141 39.68 8.23 6.50
N ASN A 142 40.32 9.35 6.78
CA ASN A 142 39.69 10.54 7.39
C ASN A 142 38.79 11.32 6.42
N SER A 143 38.27 10.67 5.38
CA SER A 143 37.43 11.32 4.36
C SER A 143 35.96 11.26 4.77
N ALA A 144 35.25 12.38 4.70
CA ALA A 144 33.85 12.50 5.06
C ALA A 144 32.95 11.57 4.21
N PRO A 145 31.95 10.90 4.82
CA PRO A 145 31.17 9.83 4.21
C PRO A 145 30.10 10.28 3.22
N ASN A 146 30.25 11.42 2.58
CA ASN A 146 29.15 12.16 1.95
C ASN A 146 28.46 11.48 0.75
N GLY A 147 29.13 10.53 0.06
CA GLY A 147 28.54 9.83 -1.09
C GLY A 147 27.80 8.53 -0.76
N PHE A 148 28.06 7.90 0.39
CA PHE A 148 27.56 6.57 0.70
C PHE A 148 26.08 6.52 1.10
N ILE A 149 25.51 7.63 1.60
CA ILE A 149 24.08 7.73 1.97
C ILE A 149 23.18 7.56 0.75
N VAL A 150 23.66 7.87 -0.43
CA VAL A 150 22.91 7.83 -1.68
C VAL A 150 22.73 6.39 -2.20
N MET A 151 23.71 5.51 -1.95
CA MET A 151 23.69 4.11 -2.42
C MET A 151 22.46 3.32 -1.97
N PRO A 152 22.08 3.32 -0.68
CA PRO A 152 20.88 2.61 -0.23
C PRO A 152 19.59 3.13 -0.88
N LEU A 153 19.51 4.43 -1.17
CA LEU A 153 18.34 5.03 -1.82
C LEU A 153 18.23 4.57 -3.29
N ILE A 154 19.36 4.52 -4.01
CA ILE A 154 19.40 3.96 -5.37
C ILE A 154 19.00 2.49 -5.35
N ALA A 155 19.53 1.71 -4.40
CA ALA A 155 19.19 0.29 -4.27
C ALA A 155 17.69 0.07 -3.98
N ALA A 156 17.11 0.86 -3.07
CA ALA A 156 15.68 0.78 -2.75
C ALA A 156 14.80 1.17 -3.95
N PHE A 157 15.19 2.21 -4.69
CA PHE A 157 14.51 2.63 -5.90
C PHE A 157 14.57 1.54 -6.99
N ALA A 158 15.77 1.06 -7.30
CA ALA A 158 15.98 0.01 -8.30
C ALA A 158 15.26 -1.29 -7.95
N PHE A 159 15.28 -1.69 -6.67
CA PHE A 159 14.56 -2.86 -6.18
C PHE A 159 13.04 -2.69 -6.38
N SER A 160 12.48 -1.54 -6.02
CA SER A 160 11.04 -1.27 -6.17
C SER A 160 10.59 -1.37 -7.63
N ILE A 161 11.33 -0.73 -8.53
CA ILE A 161 11.05 -0.78 -9.98
C ILE A 161 11.27 -2.20 -10.52
N GLY A 162 12.32 -2.89 -10.06
CA GLY A 162 12.63 -4.27 -10.45
C GLY A 162 11.48 -5.23 -10.09
N VAL A 163 10.95 -5.16 -8.89
CA VAL A 163 9.80 -6.00 -8.46
C VAL A 163 8.54 -5.65 -9.25
N LEU A 164 8.30 -4.38 -9.58
CA LEU A 164 7.14 -3.98 -10.39
C LEU A 164 7.21 -4.53 -11.82
N ARG A 165 8.40 -4.67 -12.40
CA ARG A 165 8.59 -5.03 -13.82
C ARG A 165 9.00 -6.48 -14.05
N SER A 166 9.68 -7.11 -13.10
CA SER A 166 10.26 -8.44 -13.29
C SER A 166 9.42 -9.55 -12.64
N PRO A 167 8.83 -10.46 -13.42
CA PRO A 167 8.11 -11.61 -12.87
C PRO A 167 9.00 -12.54 -12.03
N THR A 168 10.30 -12.59 -12.32
CA THR A 168 11.26 -13.38 -11.54
C THR A 168 11.43 -12.80 -10.13
N LEU A 169 11.60 -11.48 -10.00
CA LEU A 169 11.67 -10.82 -8.70
C LEU A 169 10.35 -10.92 -7.93
N GLN A 170 9.21 -10.85 -8.63
CA GLN A 170 7.91 -11.08 -8.01
C GLN A 170 7.81 -12.46 -7.38
N ARG A 171 8.22 -13.51 -8.10
CA ARG A 171 8.24 -14.90 -7.57
C ARG A 171 9.20 -15.06 -6.39
N LEU A 172 10.29 -14.31 -6.36
CA LEU A 172 11.25 -14.35 -5.25
C LEU A 172 10.67 -13.69 -4.00
N VAL A 173 9.99 -12.55 -4.15
CA VAL A 173 9.49 -11.70 -3.06
C VAL A 173 8.13 -12.15 -2.55
N LEU A 174 7.21 -12.51 -3.45
CA LEU A 174 5.83 -12.87 -3.12
C LEU A 174 5.70 -14.35 -2.72
N LYS A 175 4.73 -14.61 -1.86
CA LYS A 175 4.27 -15.97 -1.58
C LYS A 175 3.62 -16.57 -2.83
N PRO A 176 3.69 -17.91 -3.02
CA PRO A 176 2.93 -18.57 -4.08
C PRO A 176 1.46 -18.17 -3.97
N ASP A 177 0.80 -17.99 -5.12
CA ASP A 177 -0.60 -17.57 -5.25
C ASP A 177 -0.93 -16.14 -4.76
N ARG A 178 0.05 -15.25 -4.64
CA ARG A 178 -0.16 -13.83 -4.39
C ARG A 178 0.23 -12.99 -5.60
N HIS A 179 -0.55 -11.92 -5.84
CA HIS A 179 -0.33 -11.03 -6.98
C HIS A 179 0.41 -9.77 -6.57
N VAL A 180 1.24 -9.26 -7.48
CA VAL A 180 1.98 -8.00 -7.28
C VAL A 180 1.03 -6.81 -7.03
N GLY A 181 -0.20 -6.89 -7.52
CA GLY A 181 -1.25 -5.89 -7.27
C GLY A 181 -1.46 -5.57 -5.79
N GLU A 182 -1.29 -6.57 -4.89
CA GLU A 182 -1.45 -6.38 -3.45
C GLU A 182 -0.36 -5.49 -2.83
N ILE A 183 0.85 -5.48 -3.38
CA ILE A 183 2.00 -4.71 -2.87
C ILE A 183 2.35 -3.52 -3.77
N ARG A 184 1.71 -3.38 -4.92
CA ARG A 184 1.97 -2.32 -5.89
C ARG A 184 1.94 -0.91 -5.26
N PRO A 185 0.94 -0.53 -4.43
CA PRO A 185 0.93 0.78 -3.80
C PRO A 185 2.13 1.00 -2.88
N LEU A 186 2.56 -0.04 -2.14
CA LEU A 186 3.74 0.03 -1.29
C LEU A 186 5.02 0.23 -2.09
N LEU A 187 5.18 -0.52 -3.20
CA LEU A 187 6.35 -0.40 -4.06
C LEU A 187 6.41 0.98 -4.74
N LEU A 188 5.27 1.53 -5.16
CA LEU A 188 5.19 2.88 -5.72
C LEU A 188 5.54 3.94 -4.67
N LEU A 189 5.04 3.80 -3.45
CA LEU A 189 5.37 4.70 -2.34
C LEU A 189 6.87 4.63 -2.00
N LEU A 190 7.44 3.43 -1.90
CA LEU A 190 8.86 3.23 -1.65
C LEU A 190 9.73 3.84 -2.76
N SER A 191 9.35 3.63 -4.03
CA SER A 191 10.00 4.22 -5.19
C SER A 191 9.95 5.75 -5.15
N PHE A 192 8.79 6.33 -4.82
CA PHE A 192 8.61 7.77 -4.71
C PHE A 192 9.47 8.37 -3.59
N ILE A 193 9.42 7.80 -2.40
CA ILE A 193 10.19 8.29 -1.23
C ILE A 193 11.69 8.16 -1.50
N SER A 194 12.17 7.00 -1.98
CA SER A 194 13.59 6.81 -2.25
C SER A 194 14.10 7.71 -3.37
N GLY A 195 13.31 7.93 -4.42
CA GLY A 195 13.63 8.87 -5.49
C GLY A 195 13.68 10.32 -5.02
N LEU A 196 12.69 10.75 -4.22
CA LEU A 196 12.65 12.09 -3.65
C LEU A 196 13.87 12.34 -2.73
N LEU A 197 14.14 11.41 -1.81
CA LEU A 197 15.30 11.52 -0.91
C LEU A 197 16.60 11.52 -1.68
N PHE A 198 16.74 10.69 -2.73
CA PHE A 198 17.91 10.71 -3.59
C PHE A 198 18.15 12.10 -4.19
N VAL A 199 17.13 12.75 -4.74
CA VAL A 199 17.23 14.09 -5.32
C VAL A 199 17.62 15.11 -4.24
N VAL A 200 16.94 15.08 -3.08
CA VAL A 200 17.24 16.01 -1.97
C VAL A 200 18.68 15.86 -1.49
N PHE A 201 19.14 14.64 -1.21
CA PHE A 201 20.49 14.39 -0.76
C PHE A 201 21.55 14.73 -1.83
N SER A 202 21.24 14.49 -3.12
CA SER A 202 22.14 14.87 -4.20
C SER A 202 22.32 16.40 -4.30
N ILE A 203 21.24 17.16 -4.11
CA ILE A 203 21.30 18.64 -4.08
C ILE A 203 22.10 19.11 -2.86
N LEU A 204 21.88 18.55 -1.68
CA LEU A 204 22.60 18.91 -0.45
C LEU A 204 24.11 18.61 -0.56
N LEU A 205 24.47 17.48 -1.19
CA LEU A 205 25.86 17.15 -1.46
C LEU A 205 26.48 18.14 -2.45
N ALA A 206 25.77 18.46 -3.52
CA ALA A 206 26.25 19.42 -4.54
C ALA A 206 26.39 20.86 -3.99
N SER A 207 25.54 21.26 -3.06
CA SER A 207 25.58 22.58 -2.41
C SER A 207 26.69 22.73 -1.36
N GLY A 208 27.40 21.65 -1.01
CA GLY A 208 28.42 21.67 0.03
C GLY A 208 27.91 21.89 1.45
N ALA A 209 26.59 21.79 1.66
CA ALA A 209 25.96 22.06 2.96
C ALA A 209 26.52 21.18 4.10
N PHE A 210 27.00 19.99 3.78
CA PHE A 210 27.64 19.10 4.75
C PHE A 210 29.07 19.52 5.12
N ASN A 211 29.78 20.22 4.24
CA ASN A 211 31.14 20.70 4.49
C ASN A 211 31.16 21.94 5.40
N GLN A 212 30.10 22.77 5.39
CA GLN A 212 30.02 23.95 6.24
C GLN A 212 29.71 23.61 7.70
N ALA A 213 28.98 22.55 7.99
CA ALA A 213 28.68 22.12 9.34
C ALA A 213 29.90 21.61 10.13
N SER A 214 30.93 21.13 9.44
CA SER A 214 32.17 20.63 10.08
C SER A 214 33.21 21.73 10.37
N MET A 215 33.01 22.96 9.89
CA MET A 215 33.94 24.08 10.17
C MET A 215 33.55 24.94 11.40
N HIS A 216 32.44 24.66 12.04
CA HIS A 216 31.97 25.41 13.20
C HIS A 216 32.04 24.64 14.54
N HIS A 217 32.89 23.61 14.59
CA HIS A 217 33.22 22.88 15.83
C HIS A 217 34.74 22.93 16.13
#